data_1fc664cfce86d4754807a65031536429
#
_entry.id   1fc664cfce86d4754807a65031536429
#
_cell.length_a   1.000
_cell.length_b   1.000
_cell.length_c   1.000
_cell.angle_alpha   90.00
_cell.angle_beta   90.00
_cell.angle_gamma   90.00
#
_symmetry.space_group_name_H-M   'P 1'
#
loop_
_entity.id
_entity.type
_entity.pdbx_description
1 polymer ?
#
loop_
_entity_poly.entity_id
_entity_poly.type
_entity_poly.pdbx_seq_one_letter_code
_entity_poly.pdbx_strand_id
1 'polypeptide(L)'
;MGIKDVFNQAPSPEEEALYKQVLDEVESGVMRKGIYAKALADGLGDEGKAQSLYIKYRVQSLAEELKSAAELEKMEQIAEQKKVEEFYRVRTEEIKLAKAEQKSYEKLVGDRPFYIAGFIVLIILIIVLIWF
;
A
#
# COMPACT_ATOMS: atom_id res chain seq x y z
N MET A 1 -22.35 -1.27 -25.36
CA MET A 1 -22.58 0.17 -25.12
C MET A 1 -21.55 0.96 -25.92
N GLY A 2 -22.03 1.67 -26.94
CA GLY A 2 -21.14 2.38 -27.86
C GLY A 2 -20.74 3.72 -27.28
N ILE A 3 -19.49 4.12 -27.57
CA ILE A 3 -18.87 5.40 -27.16
C ILE A 3 -19.72 6.64 -27.53
N LYS A 4 -20.70 6.50 -28.40
CA LYS A 4 -21.61 7.58 -28.85
C LYS A 4 -22.69 7.98 -27.82
N ASP A 5 -23.00 7.13 -26.87
CA ASP A 5 -24.05 7.40 -25.87
C ASP A 5 -23.56 8.24 -24.69
N VAL A 6 -22.25 8.29 -24.45
CA VAL A 6 -21.63 9.01 -23.33
C VAL A 6 -21.70 10.55 -23.51
N PHE A 7 -21.79 11.04 -24.74
CA PHE A 7 -21.78 12.48 -25.02
C PHE A 7 -23.16 13.16 -24.97
N ASN A 8 -24.21 12.41 -24.73
CA ASN A 8 -25.59 12.93 -24.73
C ASN A 8 -26.23 12.94 -23.32
N GLN A 9 -25.48 12.57 -22.31
CA GLN A 9 -25.91 12.54 -20.92
C GLN A 9 -25.34 13.74 -20.18
N ALA A 10 -26.12 14.31 -19.26
CA ALA A 10 -25.61 15.36 -18.39
C ALA A 10 -24.39 14.84 -17.61
N PRO A 11 -23.34 15.67 -17.44
CA PRO A 11 -22.14 15.24 -16.76
C PRO A 11 -22.44 14.82 -15.31
N SER A 12 -21.73 13.83 -14.81
CA SER A 12 -21.76 13.49 -13.39
C SER A 12 -21.19 14.63 -12.54
N PRO A 13 -21.48 14.69 -11.24
CA PRO A 13 -20.89 15.72 -10.35
C PRO A 13 -19.36 15.73 -10.38
N GLU A 14 -18.75 14.58 -10.58
CA GLU A 14 -17.29 14.45 -10.70
C GLU A 14 -16.80 15.02 -12.03
N GLU A 15 -17.46 14.72 -13.12
CA GLU A 15 -17.17 15.32 -14.43
C GLU A 15 -17.41 16.82 -14.44
N GLU A 16 -18.49 17.30 -13.80
CA GLU A 16 -18.79 18.73 -13.67
C GLU A 16 -17.65 19.47 -13.00
N ALA A 17 -17.05 18.90 -11.93
CA ALA A 17 -15.89 19.47 -11.27
C ALA A 17 -14.68 19.58 -12.21
N LEU A 18 -14.45 18.57 -13.07
CA LEU A 18 -13.39 18.62 -14.07
C LEU A 18 -13.63 19.69 -15.13
N TYR A 19 -14.86 19.80 -15.64
CA TYR A 19 -15.23 20.87 -16.58
C TYR A 19 -15.03 22.25 -15.98
N LYS A 20 -15.42 22.45 -14.72
CA LYS A 20 -15.20 23.70 -14.01
C LYS A 20 -13.71 24.05 -13.92
N GLN A 21 -12.88 23.09 -13.50
CA GLN A 21 -11.44 23.30 -13.42
C GLN A 21 -10.85 23.71 -14.77
N VAL A 22 -11.26 23.07 -15.86
CA VAL A 22 -10.78 23.41 -17.20
C VAL A 22 -11.26 24.78 -17.65
N LEU A 23 -12.48 25.19 -17.31
CA LEU A 23 -12.97 26.54 -17.59
C LEU A 23 -12.15 27.59 -16.85
N ASP A 24 -11.84 27.36 -15.58
CA ASP A 24 -10.97 28.23 -14.78
C ASP A 24 -9.55 28.35 -15.41
N GLU A 25 -8.99 27.25 -15.97
CA GLU A 25 -7.73 27.28 -16.73
C GLU A 25 -7.84 28.15 -17.98
N VAL A 26 -8.94 28.05 -18.71
CA VAL A 26 -9.16 28.84 -19.93
C VAL A 26 -9.35 30.32 -19.61
N GLU A 27 -10.15 30.67 -18.61
CA GLU A 27 -10.41 32.03 -18.19
C GLU A 27 -9.15 32.72 -17.64
N SER A 28 -8.31 32.00 -16.91
CA SER A 28 -7.04 32.52 -16.41
C SER A 28 -5.94 32.62 -17.50
N GLY A 29 -6.17 32.05 -18.68
CA GLY A 29 -5.18 31.99 -19.76
C GLY A 29 -4.05 31.00 -19.52
N VAL A 30 -4.14 30.16 -18.47
CA VAL A 30 -3.13 29.14 -18.12
C VAL A 30 -3.47 27.81 -18.78
N MET A 31 -3.41 27.79 -20.11
CA MET A 31 -3.70 26.58 -20.87
C MET A 31 -2.46 25.69 -21.09
N ARG A 32 -2.64 24.39 -21.14
CA ARG A 32 -1.59 23.45 -21.56
C ARG A 32 -1.32 23.58 -23.07
N LYS A 33 -0.19 24.17 -23.42
CA LYS A 33 0.17 24.49 -24.81
C LYS A 33 0.12 23.29 -25.76
N GLY A 34 0.54 22.09 -25.32
CA GLY A 34 0.50 20.88 -26.13
C GLY A 34 -0.93 20.44 -26.46
N ILE A 35 -1.83 20.49 -25.50
CA ILE A 35 -3.25 20.13 -25.70
C ILE A 35 -3.92 21.18 -26.59
N TYR A 36 -3.62 22.47 -26.38
CA TYR A 36 -4.15 23.55 -27.19
C TYR A 36 -3.65 23.48 -28.64
N ALA A 37 -2.38 23.20 -28.87
CA ALA A 37 -1.83 23.00 -30.21
C ALA A 37 -2.51 21.86 -30.96
N LYS A 38 -2.77 20.73 -30.27
CA LYS A 38 -3.54 19.62 -30.85
C LYS A 38 -4.98 20.06 -31.17
N ALA A 39 -5.64 20.74 -30.25
CA ALA A 39 -7.01 21.25 -30.45
C ALA A 39 -7.08 22.21 -31.65
N LEU A 40 -6.08 23.08 -31.81
CA LEU A 40 -6.00 24.01 -32.95
C LEU A 40 -5.81 23.29 -34.28
N ALA A 41 -4.94 22.27 -34.30
CA ALA A 41 -4.74 21.43 -35.47
C ALA A 41 -6.03 20.68 -35.87
N ASP A 42 -6.71 20.06 -34.92
CA ASP A 42 -7.95 19.33 -35.15
C ASP A 42 -9.11 20.27 -35.49
N GLY A 43 -9.06 21.50 -34.99
CA GLY A 43 -9.99 22.60 -35.33
C GLY A 43 -9.70 23.27 -36.67
N LEU A 44 -8.69 22.82 -37.42
CA LEU A 44 -8.27 23.41 -38.73
C LEU A 44 -7.93 24.92 -38.60
N GLY A 45 -7.35 25.34 -37.49
CA GLY A 45 -6.99 26.71 -37.23
C GLY A 45 -8.13 27.64 -36.76
N ASP A 46 -9.36 27.12 -36.62
CA ASP A 46 -10.50 27.85 -36.07
C ASP A 46 -10.39 27.91 -34.53
N GLU A 47 -10.20 29.13 -33.99
CA GLU A 47 -10.01 29.35 -32.56
C GLU A 47 -11.19 28.93 -31.71
N GLY A 48 -12.43 29.15 -32.17
CA GLY A 48 -13.64 28.78 -31.46
C GLY A 48 -13.81 27.25 -31.34
N LYS A 49 -13.51 26.53 -32.43
CA LYS A 49 -13.46 25.07 -32.40
C LYS A 49 -12.30 24.56 -31.56
N ALA A 50 -11.15 25.19 -31.66
CA ALA A 50 -9.97 24.82 -30.87
C ALA A 50 -10.24 24.94 -29.36
N GLN A 51 -10.92 26.01 -28.93
CA GLN A 51 -11.28 26.19 -27.54
C GLN A 51 -12.24 25.09 -27.05
N SER A 52 -13.26 24.75 -27.83
CA SER A 52 -14.18 23.67 -27.51
C SER A 52 -13.51 22.31 -27.46
N LEU A 53 -12.57 22.03 -28.40
CA LEU A 53 -11.76 20.80 -28.42
C LEU A 53 -10.75 20.76 -27.28
N TYR A 54 -10.17 21.91 -26.90
CA TYR A 54 -9.29 22.02 -25.78
C TYR A 54 -9.98 21.59 -24.48
N ILE A 55 -11.16 22.13 -24.21
CA ILE A 55 -11.95 21.76 -23.03
C ILE A 55 -12.15 20.24 -23.00
N LYS A 56 -12.60 19.66 -24.11
CA LYS A 56 -12.82 18.23 -24.21
C LYS A 56 -11.56 17.40 -23.92
N TYR A 57 -10.44 17.73 -24.58
CA TYR A 57 -9.17 16.99 -24.42
C TYR A 57 -8.58 17.18 -23.03
N ARG A 58 -8.74 18.37 -22.44
CA ARG A 58 -8.21 18.66 -21.11
C ARG A 58 -8.99 17.94 -20.02
N VAL A 59 -10.32 17.87 -20.12
CA VAL A 59 -11.16 17.06 -19.22
C VAL A 59 -10.78 15.59 -19.28
N GLN A 60 -10.58 15.04 -20.48
CA GLN A 60 -10.12 13.67 -20.65
C GLN A 60 -8.73 13.45 -19.99
N SER A 61 -7.78 14.36 -20.24
CA SER A 61 -6.45 14.30 -19.64
C SER A 61 -6.49 14.34 -18.11
N LEU A 62 -7.32 15.21 -17.54
CA LEU A 62 -7.50 15.28 -16.09
C LEU A 62 -8.12 14.01 -15.52
N ALA A 63 -9.12 13.45 -16.17
CA ALA A 63 -9.73 12.20 -15.74
C ALA A 63 -8.72 11.03 -15.75
N GLU A 64 -7.85 10.97 -16.77
CA GLU A 64 -6.77 9.97 -16.84
C GLU A 64 -5.69 10.22 -15.79
N GLU A 65 -5.31 11.48 -15.55
CA GLU A 65 -4.36 11.87 -14.50
C GLU A 65 -4.88 11.43 -13.11
N LEU A 66 -6.15 11.69 -12.80
CA LEU A 66 -6.76 11.28 -11.53
C LEU A 66 -6.85 9.76 -11.40
N LYS A 67 -7.20 9.07 -12.48
CA LYS A 67 -7.27 7.61 -12.47
C LYS A 67 -5.89 6.99 -12.23
N SER A 68 -4.87 7.48 -12.91
CA SER A 68 -3.50 6.99 -12.73
C SER A 68 -2.96 7.28 -11.34
N ALA A 69 -3.28 8.44 -10.75
CA ALA A 69 -2.92 8.76 -9.37
C ALA A 69 -3.60 7.82 -8.37
N ALA A 70 -4.89 7.54 -8.54
CA ALA A 70 -5.64 6.60 -7.70
C ALA A 70 -5.13 5.14 -7.83
N GLU A 71 -4.69 4.75 -9.02
CA GLU A 71 -4.07 3.42 -9.24
C GLU A 71 -2.71 3.32 -8.55
N LEU A 72 -1.88 4.36 -8.63
CA LEU A 72 -0.60 4.45 -7.92
C LEU A 72 -0.79 4.34 -6.41
N GLU A 73 -1.71 5.12 -5.85
CA GLU A 73 -2.02 5.08 -4.42
C GLU A 73 -2.46 3.68 -3.97
N LYS A 74 -3.31 3.01 -4.75
CA LYS A 74 -3.71 1.63 -4.48
C LYS A 74 -2.53 0.66 -4.51
N MET A 75 -1.63 0.82 -5.47
CA MET A 75 -0.43 -0.02 -5.55
C MET A 75 0.50 0.19 -4.35
N GLU A 76 0.67 1.43 -3.89
CA GLU A 76 1.45 1.74 -2.70
C GLU A 76 0.83 1.13 -1.44
N GLN A 77 -0.49 1.23 -1.28
CA GLN A 77 -1.20 0.60 -0.16
C GLN A 77 -1.05 -0.93 -0.16
N ILE A 78 -1.17 -1.57 -1.33
CA ILE A 78 -0.96 -3.02 -1.47
C ILE A 78 0.49 -3.40 -1.15
N ALA A 79 1.46 -2.63 -1.60
CA ALA A 79 2.87 -2.87 -1.32
C ALA A 79 3.18 -2.76 0.17
N GLU A 80 2.60 -1.77 0.85
CA GLU A 80 2.76 -1.59 2.29
C GLU A 80 2.11 -2.74 3.09
N GLN A 81 0.90 -3.14 2.71
CA GLN A 81 0.24 -4.30 3.33
C GLN A 81 1.06 -5.57 3.19
N LYS A 82 1.65 -5.84 2.02
CA LYS A 82 2.52 -7.00 1.81
C LYS A 82 3.76 -6.97 2.68
N LYS A 83 4.39 -5.81 2.87
CA LYS A 83 5.55 -5.67 3.78
C LYS A 83 5.17 -5.98 5.22
N VAL A 84 4.03 -5.48 5.67
CA VAL A 84 3.50 -5.73 7.02
C VAL A 84 3.20 -7.23 7.20
N GLU A 85 2.55 -7.86 6.23
CA GLU A 85 2.24 -9.29 6.28
C GLU A 85 3.51 -10.14 6.30
N GLU A 86 4.51 -9.81 5.49
CA GLU A 86 5.80 -10.51 5.48
C GLU A 86 6.54 -10.35 6.81
N PHE A 87 6.53 -9.16 7.39
CA PHE A 87 7.10 -8.92 8.71
C PHE A 87 6.45 -9.80 9.79
N TYR A 88 5.13 -9.89 9.82
CA TYR A 88 4.44 -10.76 10.77
C TYR A 88 4.69 -12.25 10.50
N ARG A 89 4.81 -12.66 9.24
CA ARG A 89 5.14 -14.04 8.88
C ARG A 89 6.51 -14.44 9.41
N VAL A 90 7.53 -13.65 9.15
CA VAL A 90 8.89 -13.89 9.64
C VAL A 90 8.91 -13.94 11.16
N ARG A 91 8.28 -13.00 11.82
CA ARG A 91 8.24 -12.95 13.29
C ARG A 91 7.50 -14.13 13.92
N THR A 92 6.45 -14.62 13.28
CA THR A 92 5.75 -15.83 13.75
C THR A 92 6.57 -17.10 13.58
N GLU A 93 7.38 -17.20 12.52
CA GLU A 93 8.32 -18.31 12.33
C GLU A 93 9.45 -18.29 13.36
N GLU A 94 10.04 -17.14 13.64
CA GLU A 94 11.03 -16.97 14.70
C GLU A 94 10.50 -17.39 16.07
N ILE A 95 9.29 -16.99 16.41
CA ILE A 95 8.64 -17.39 17.67
C ILE A 95 8.40 -18.90 17.72
N LYS A 96 8.01 -19.53 16.60
CA LYS A 96 7.84 -20.99 16.53
C LYS A 96 9.15 -21.73 16.72
N LEU A 97 10.23 -21.25 16.11
CA LEU A 97 11.56 -21.82 16.26
C LEU A 97 12.06 -21.69 17.70
N ALA A 98 11.95 -20.50 18.29
CA ALA A 98 12.33 -20.27 19.68
C ALA A 98 11.55 -21.18 20.67
N LYS A 99 10.25 -21.36 20.45
CA LYS A 99 9.43 -22.30 21.25
C LYS A 99 9.83 -23.76 21.04
N ALA A 100 10.23 -24.14 19.85
CA ALA A 100 10.71 -25.48 19.56
C ALA A 100 12.05 -25.77 20.24
N GLU A 101 12.96 -24.80 20.22
CA GLU A 101 14.23 -24.88 20.96
C GLU A 101 13.98 -24.97 22.48
N GLN A 102 13.13 -24.14 23.02
CA GLN A 102 12.79 -24.16 24.45
C GLN A 102 12.20 -25.52 24.87
N LYS A 103 11.32 -26.11 24.07
CA LYS A 103 10.81 -27.47 24.31
C LYS A 103 11.90 -28.54 24.25
N SER A 104 12.90 -28.40 23.38
CA SER A 104 14.02 -29.33 23.31
C SER A 104 14.93 -29.26 24.55
N TYR A 105 15.16 -28.03 25.08
CA TYR A 105 15.87 -27.82 26.33
C TYR A 105 15.09 -28.37 27.54
N GLU A 106 13.78 -28.16 27.62
CA GLU A 106 12.96 -28.74 28.68
C GLU A 106 13.00 -30.28 28.70
N LYS A 107 13.01 -30.90 27.53
CA LYS A 107 13.17 -32.36 27.42
C LYS A 107 14.55 -32.87 27.88
N LEU A 108 15.61 -32.08 27.62
CA LEU A 108 16.98 -32.43 28.03
C LEU A 108 17.24 -32.20 29.53
N VAL A 109 16.55 -31.18 30.11
CA VAL A 109 16.72 -30.78 31.52
C VAL A 109 15.69 -31.44 32.43
N GLY A 110 14.56 -31.88 31.87
CA GLY A 110 13.41 -32.43 32.63
C GLY A 110 13.75 -33.63 33.51
N ASP A 111 14.78 -34.41 33.18
CA ASP A 111 15.21 -35.55 33.97
C ASP A 111 16.35 -35.27 34.98
N ARG A 112 16.86 -34.02 34.98
CA ARG A 112 18.01 -33.64 35.83
C ARG A 112 17.71 -33.09 37.24
N PRO A 113 16.56 -32.48 37.56
CA PRO A 113 16.34 -31.92 38.89
C PRO A 113 16.38 -32.97 40.00
N PHE A 114 16.00 -34.21 39.72
CA PHE A 114 16.04 -35.30 40.70
C PHE A 114 17.46 -35.73 41.04
N TYR A 115 18.38 -35.74 40.08
CA TYR A 115 19.78 -36.09 40.32
C TYR A 115 20.51 -34.97 41.09
N ILE A 116 20.25 -33.71 40.81
CA ILE A 116 20.84 -32.58 41.51
C ILE A 116 20.34 -32.50 42.97
N ALA A 117 19.04 -32.67 43.19
CA ALA A 117 18.49 -32.74 44.54
C ALA A 117 19.05 -33.94 45.35
N GLY A 118 19.20 -35.10 44.73
CA GLY A 118 19.83 -36.29 45.32
C GLY A 118 21.30 -36.05 45.68
N PHE A 119 22.08 -35.40 44.81
CA PHE A 119 23.47 -35.03 45.08
C PHE A 119 23.62 -34.04 46.22
N ILE A 120 22.74 -33.03 46.31
CA ILE A 120 22.74 -32.04 47.40
C ILE A 120 22.45 -32.72 48.74
N VAL A 121 21.46 -33.60 48.79
CA VAL A 121 21.12 -34.37 50.00
C VAL A 121 22.29 -35.28 50.43
N LEU A 122 22.96 -35.93 49.49
CA LEU A 122 24.11 -36.78 49.75
C LEU A 122 25.31 -35.98 50.28
N ILE A 123 25.58 -34.82 49.73
CA ILE A 123 26.65 -33.90 50.24
C ILE A 123 26.31 -33.43 51.67
N ILE A 124 25.06 -33.06 51.96
CA ILE A 124 24.64 -32.66 53.28
C ILE A 124 24.84 -33.84 54.30
N LEU A 125 24.47 -35.07 53.94
CA LEU A 125 24.64 -36.24 54.75
C LEU A 125 26.14 -36.52 55.06
N ILE A 126 27.01 -36.34 54.06
CA ILE A 126 28.47 -36.51 54.25
C ILE A 126 29.03 -35.46 55.20
N ILE A 127 28.59 -34.20 55.08
CA ILE A 127 29.02 -33.10 55.97
C ILE A 127 28.60 -33.38 57.41
N VAL A 128 27.37 -33.83 57.61
CA VAL A 128 26.84 -34.19 58.94
C VAL A 128 27.66 -35.36 59.58
N LEU A 129 28.01 -36.37 58.77
CA LEU A 129 28.81 -37.51 59.22
C LEU A 129 30.26 -37.15 59.60
N ILE A 130 30.83 -36.11 59.00
CA ILE A 130 32.22 -35.64 59.29
C ILE A 130 32.23 -34.77 60.53
N TRP A 131 31.15 -34.12 60.87
CA TRP A 131 31.04 -33.17 62.01
C TRP A 131 30.48 -33.80 63.27
N PHE A 132 29.96 -35.00 63.21
CA PHE A 132 29.43 -35.74 64.38
C PHE A 132 30.35 -36.92 64.72
#